data_e40cc4bc68109765bf11154b35a04e2e
#
_entry.id   e40cc4bc68109765bf11154b35a04e2e
#
_cell.length_a   1.000
_cell.length_b   1.000
_cell.length_c   1.000
_cell.angle_alpha   90.00
_cell.angle_beta   90.00
_cell.angle_gamma   90.00
#
_symmetry.space_group_name_H-M   'P 1'
#
loop_
_entity.id
_entity.type
_entity.pdbx_description
1 polymer ?
#
loop_
_entity_poly.entity_id
_entity_poly.type
_entity_poly.pdbx_seq_one_letter_code
_entity_poly.pdbx_strand_id
1 'polypeptide(L)'
;VTLTYRRTERPDSMLMAKKQRSRFIRRLREKLKKKDIPLTYTAMTERGVKGGLHHHFIIKNVFDIGIIISLWEHGKVHIENIYTDSMYDLAMYFVKGDSEKSEKDFTSSRNMKKPKIRYRIIQSERWTSTPRAKKHYEIIHRFDGFHDFSGFPYQEYVMVRRC
;
A
#
# COMPACT_ATOMS: atom_id res chain seq x y z
N VAL A 1 2.87 -4.38 8.61
CA VAL A 1 3.10 -3.89 9.97
C VAL A 1 2.03 -2.88 10.32
N THR A 2 1.37 -3.07 11.46
CA THR A 2 0.39 -2.12 11.99
C THR A 2 0.89 -1.56 13.32
N LEU A 3 0.99 -0.24 13.42
CA LEU A 3 1.39 0.48 14.62
C LEU A 3 0.16 1.14 15.24
N THR A 4 -0.14 0.79 16.50
CA THR A 4 -1.27 1.33 17.25
C THR A 4 -0.80 2.12 18.46
N TYR A 5 -1.70 2.89 19.06
CA TYR A 5 -1.41 3.71 20.23
C TYR A 5 -2.02 3.13 21.50
N ARG A 6 -1.30 3.21 22.62
CA ARG A 6 -1.90 3.08 23.95
C ARG A 6 -2.91 4.19 24.17
N ARG A 7 -3.91 3.97 25.00
CA ARG A 7 -4.98 4.95 25.26
C ARG A 7 -4.44 6.31 25.69
N THR A 8 -3.41 6.32 26.51
CA THR A 8 -2.74 7.52 27.06
C THR A 8 -1.82 8.22 26.04
N GLU A 9 -1.45 7.55 24.95
CA GLU A 9 -0.51 8.04 23.93
C GLU A 9 -1.22 8.40 22.60
N ARG A 10 -2.54 8.34 22.58
CA ARG A 10 -3.31 8.61 21.37
C ARG A 10 -3.13 10.07 20.93
N PRO A 11 -2.77 10.32 19.68
CA PRO A 11 -2.69 11.68 19.18
C PRO A 11 -4.10 12.28 19.03
N ASP A 12 -4.24 13.56 19.38
CA ASP A 12 -5.52 14.27 19.31
C ASP A 12 -5.95 14.57 17.86
N SER A 13 -5.01 14.55 16.93
CA SER A 13 -5.28 14.88 15.52
C SER A 13 -4.48 14.03 14.55
N MET A 14 -4.99 13.96 13.31
CA MET A 14 -4.27 13.35 12.18
C MET A 14 -2.90 14.00 11.98
N LEU A 15 -2.78 15.31 12.16
CA LEU A 15 -1.52 16.04 12.03
C LEU A 15 -0.47 15.56 13.06
N MET A 16 -0.88 15.33 14.30
CA MET A 16 0.01 14.79 15.34
C MET A 16 0.43 13.36 15.02
N ALA A 17 -0.51 12.52 14.59
CA ALA A 17 -0.21 11.15 14.16
C ALA A 17 0.80 11.13 13.00
N LYS A 18 0.63 11.98 11.99
CA LYS A 18 1.59 12.14 10.88
C LYS A 18 3.00 12.53 11.35
N LYS A 19 3.10 13.45 12.32
CA LYS A 19 4.38 13.84 12.92
C LYS A 19 5.05 12.66 13.61
N GLN A 20 4.31 11.86 14.38
CA GLN A 20 4.84 10.69 15.08
C GLN A 20 5.28 9.61 14.07
N ARG A 21 4.47 9.32 13.04
CA ARG A 21 4.85 8.45 11.93
C ARG A 21 6.16 8.90 11.26
N SER A 22 6.28 10.19 10.96
CA SER A 22 7.47 10.75 10.32
C SER A 22 8.73 10.61 11.19
N ARG A 23 8.59 10.81 12.52
CA ARG A 23 9.68 10.57 13.48
C ARG A 23 10.10 9.10 13.49
N PHE A 24 9.12 8.19 13.52
CA PHE A 24 9.38 6.74 13.46
C PHE A 24 10.14 6.36 12.17
N ILE A 25 9.65 6.83 11.01
CA ILE A 25 10.30 6.56 9.71
C ILE A 25 11.74 7.08 9.70
N ARG A 26 11.98 8.28 10.23
CA ARG A 26 13.32 8.86 10.30
C ARG A 26 14.23 8.00 11.18
N ARG A 27 13.81 7.64 12.40
CA ARG A 27 14.58 6.78 13.32
C ARG A 27 14.88 5.41 12.71
N LEU A 28 13.89 4.81 12.05
CA LEU A 28 14.05 3.53 11.35
C LEU A 28 15.07 3.64 10.21
N ARG A 29 15.00 4.70 9.40
CA ARG A 29 15.96 4.95 8.32
C ARG A 29 17.38 5.14 8.86
N GLU A 30 17.57 5.91 9.91
CA GLU A 30 18.87 6.13 10.55
C GLU A 30 19.46 4.81 11.10
N LYS A 31 18.62 3.97 11.72
CA LYS A 31 19.05 2.67 12.24
C LYS A 31 19.47 1.72 11.11
N LEU A 32 18.70 1.66 10.04
CA LEU A 32 19.00 0.81 8.88
C LEU A 32 20.18 1.31 8.06
N LYS A 33 20.36 2.63 7.95
CA LYS A 33 21.54 3.23 7.29
C LYS A 33 22.85 2.79 7.94
N LYS A 34 22.91 2.63 9.26
CA LYS A 34 24.09 2.10 9.96
C LYS A 34 24.42 0.66 9.61
N LYS A 35 23.50 -0.08 8.99
CA LYS A 35 23.64 -1.45 8.49
C LYS A 35 23.71 -1.53 6.97
N ASP A 36 23.82 -0.39 6.29
CA ASP A 36 23.80 -0.25 4.82
C ASP A 36 22.54 -0.85 4.16
N ILE A 37 21.40 -0.80 4.87
CA ILE A 37 20.12 -1.31 4.38
C ILE A 37 19.22 -0.13 3.97
N PRO A 38 18.84 -0.01 2.68
CA PRO A 38 17.94 1.04 2.24
C PRO A 38 16.50 0.75 2.69
N LEU A 39 15.88 1.68 3.42
CA LEU A 39 14.48 1.57 3.82
C LEU A 39 13.56 1.82 2.62
N THR A 40 12.83 0.78 2.19
CA THR A 40 11.75 0.87 1.19
C THR A 40 10.42 0.57 1.87
N TYR A 41 9.47 1.50 1.78
CA TYR A 41 8.18 1.36 2.45
C TYR A 41 7.06 2.12 1.73
N THR A 42 5.86 1.69 2.00
CA THR A 42 4.60 2.42 1.83
C THR A 42 3.91 2.49 3.18
N ALA A 43 3.35 3.63 3.53
CA ALA A 43 2.68 3.83 4.81
C ALA A 43 1.38 4.60 4.66
N MET A 44 0.40 4.23 5.46
CA MET A 44 -0.87 4.91 5.58
C MET A 44 -1.15 5.20 7.06
N THR A 45 -1.73 6.35 7.35
CA THR A 45 -2.34 6.66 8.64
C THR A 45 -3.83 6.77 8.43
N GLU A 46 -4.61 6.09 9.23
CA GLU A 46 -6.07 6.16 9.18
C GLU A 46 -6.69 6.24 10.55
N ARG A 47 -7.95 6.70 10.58
CA ARG A 47 -8.81 6.65 11.76
C ARG A 47 -9.66 5.38 11.66
N GLY A 48 -9.47 4.46 12.57
CA GLY A 48 -10.27 3.24 12.64
C GLY A 48 -11.72 3.51 13.07
N VAL A 49 -12.58 2.52 12.86
CA VAL A 49 -14.03 2.58 13.16
C VAL A 49 -14.33 3.04 14.60
N LYS A 50 -13.47 2.68 15.56
CA LYS A 50 -13.59 3.11 16.97
C LYS A 50 -12.91 4.46 17.24
N GLY A 51 -12.61 5.26 16.22
CA GLY A 51 -12.04 6.60 16.32
C GLY A 51 -10.53 6.65 16.63
N GLY A 52 -9.88 5.53 16.89
CA GLY A 52 -8.44 5.48 17.15
C GLY A 52 -7.61 5.63 15.88
N LEU A 53 -6.57 6.48 15.93
CA LEU A 53 -5.60 6.60 14.84
C LEU A 53 -4.59 5.44 14.90
N HIS A 54 -4.20 4.93 13.74
CA HIS A 54 -3.17 3.91 13.61
C HIS A 54 -2.43 4.03 12.27
N HIS A 55 -1.30 3.38 12.17
CA HIS A 55 -0.46 3.41 10.98
C HIS A 55 -0.30 2.02 10.42
N HIS A 56 -0.48 1.88 9.11
CA HIS A 56 -0.15 0.68 8.37
C HIS A 56 1.11 0.92 7.55
N PHE A 57 2.01 -0.07 7.56
CA PHE A 57 3.22 -0.05 6.75
C PHE A 57 3.35 -1.34 5.97
N ILE A 58 3.68 -1.20 4.69
CA ILE A 58 4.25 -2.27 3.87
C ILE A 58 5.73 -1.99 3.79
N ILE A 59 6.56 -2.87 4.32
CA ILE A 59 8.01 -2.71 4.39
C ILE A 59 8.66 -3.95 3.79
N LYS A 60 9.70 -3.77 2.99
CA LYS A 60 10.48 -4.89 2.48
C LYS A 60 11.14 -5.64 3.64
N ASN A 61 10.90 -6.95 3.72
CA ASN A 61 11.45 -7.81 4.78
C ASN A 61 12.92 -8.18 4.49
N VAL A 62 13.83 -7.27 4.83
CA VAL A 62 15.28 -7.42 4.60
C VAL A 62 16.12 -7.11 5.84
N PHE A 63 15.49 -6.96 7.01
CA PHE A 63 16.14 -6.66 8.26
C PHE A 63 15.37 -7.25 9.46
N ASP A 64 16.01 -7.26 10.63
CA ASP A 64 15.42 -7.76 11.86
C ASP A 64 14.20 -6.92 12.30
N ILE A 65 13.06 -7.57 12.40
CA ILE A 65 11.77 -7.00 12.82
C ILE A 65 11.84 -6.37 14.22
N GLY A 66 12.69 -6.90 15.11
CA GLY A 66 12.93 -6.35 16.46
C GLY A 66 13.29 -4.87 16.44
N ILE A 67 13.91 -4.39 15.35
CA ILE A 67 14.20 -2.96 15.18
C ILE A 67 12.91 -2.12 15.13
N ILE A 68 11.85 -2.59 14.45
CA ILE A 68 10.56 -1.89 14.39
C ILE A 68 9.94 -1.81 15.78
N ILE A 69 9.92 -2.94 16.47
CA ILE A 69 9.34 -3.05 17.82
C ILE A 69 10.06 -2.11 18.80
N SER A 70 11.39 -2.08 18.75
CA SER A 70 12.21 -1.22 19.66
C SER A 70 12.07 0.27 19.40
N LEU A 71 11.63 0.67 18.20
CA LEU A 71 11.50 2.08 17.81
C LEU A 71 10.11 2.66 18.01
N TRP A 72 9.06 1.81 18.13
CA TRP A 72 7.70 2.27 18.34
C TRP A 72 7.37 2.31 19.84
N GLU A 73 7.39 3.50 20.41
CA GLU A 73 7.23 3.72 21.86
C GLU A 73 5.76 3.99 22.27
N HIS A 74 4.87 4.30 21.29
CA HIS A 74 3.53 4.78 21.59
C HIS A 74 2.46 3.70 21.81
N GLY A 75 2.77 2.42 21.54
CA GLY A 75 1.76 1.37 21.68
C GLY A 75 2.20 0.01 21.16
N LYS A 76 1.26 -0.73 20.57
CA LYS A 76 1.51 -2.08 20.07
C LYS A 76 1.97 -2.06 18.60
N VAL A 77 2.81 -3.03 18.28
CA VAL A 77 3.27 -3.35 16.92
C VAL A 77 2.70 -4.71 16.56
N HIS A 78 1.94 -4.77 15.47
CA HIS A 78 1.45 -6.01 14.88
C HIS A 78 2.14 -6.22 13.53
N ILE A 79 2.64 -7.42 13.28
CA ILE A 79 3.44 -7.73 12.09
C ILE A 79 2.88 -8.99 11.45
N GLU A 80 2.61 -8.88 10.15
CA GLU A 80 2.16 -9.99 9.31
C GLU A 80 3.00 -10.05 8.04
N ASN A 81 3.24 -11.26 7.56
CA ASN A 81 3.81 -11.46 6.24
C ASN A 81 2.74 -11.25 5.18
N ILE A 82 3.12 -10.62 4.07
CA ILE A 82 2.25 -10.42 2.93
C ILE A 82 2.63 -11.45 1.88
N TYR A 83 1.66 -12.23 1.44
CA TYR A 83 1.78 -13.20 0.36
C TYR A 83 1.34 -12.60 -0.97
N THR A 84 1.83 -13.15 -2.09
CA THR A 84 1.64 -12.56 -3.43
C THR A 84 0.17 -12.49 -3.86
N ASP A 85 -0.65 -13.46 -3.47
CA ASP A 85 -2.08 -13.56 -3.76
C ASP A 85 -2.92 -12.47 -3.08
N SER A 86 -2.50 -11.99 -1.90
CA SER A 86 -3.18 -10.93 -1.16
C SER A 86 -2.70 -9.51 -1.48
N MET A 87 -1.70 -9.35 -2.35
CA MET A 87 -1.09 -8.04 -2.66
C MET A 87 -2.05 -7.08 -3.34
N TYR A 88 -2.94 -7.57 -4.21
CA TYR A 88 -3.91 -6.72 -4.90
C TYR A 88 -4.91 -6.12 -3.93
N ASP A 89 -5.54 -6.93 -3.08
CA ASP A 89 -6.52 -6.48 -2.10
C ASP A 89 -5.92 -5.50 -1.11
N LEU A 90 -4.68 -5.77 -0.69
CA LEU A 90 -3.93 -4.86 0.19
C LEU A 90 -3.62 -3.53 -0.50
N ALA A 91 -3.24 -3.53 -1.78
CA ALA A 91 -3.01 -2.31 -2.55
C ALA A 91 -4.32 -1.51 -2.69
N MET A 92 -5.42 -2.18 -3.00
CA MET A 92 -6.74 -1.55 -3.08
C MET A 92 -7.16 -0.97 -1.73
N TYR A 93 -6.92 -1.66 -0.62
CA TYR A 93 -7.17 -1.15 0.73
C TYR A 93 -6.41 0.17 1.00
N PHE A 94 -5.15 0.27 0.54
CA PHE A 94 -4.35 1.50 0.70
C PHE A 94 -4.84 2.66 -0.17
N VAL A 95 -5.36 2.38 -1.36
CA VAL A 95 -5.76 3.40 -2.35
C VAL A 95 -7.24 3.76 -2.24
N LYS A 96 -8.09 2.77 -1.98
CA LYS A 96 -9.53 2.96 -1.91
C LYS A 96 -9.90 3.78 -0.68
N GLY A 97 -10.27 5.03 -0.89
CA GLY A 97 -10.94 5.83 0.14
C GLY A 97 -12.30 5.21 0.41
N ASP A 98 -12.49 4.62 1.59
CA ASP A 98 -13.86 4.33 2.04
C ASP A 98 -14.54 5.67 2.27
N SER A 99 -15.55 5.96 1.47
CA SER A 99 -16.52 7.06 1.63
C SER A 99 -16.00 8.37 2.23
N GLU A 100 -16.66 9.45 2.01
CA GLU A 100 -16.38 10.84 2.44
C GLU A 100 -16.01 11.05 3.92
N LYS A 101 -15.99 9.98 4.74
CA LYS A 101 -15.74 10.03 6.21
C LYS A 101 -14.40 9.43 6.66
N SER A 102 -13.60 8.78 5.79
CA SER A 102 -12.34 8.18 6.24
C SER A 102 -11.17 9.13 6.06
N GLU A 103 -10.68 9.70 7.17
CA GLU A 103 -9.40 10.42 7.17
C GLU A 103 -8.26 9.42 6.96
N LYS A 104 -7.75 9.36 5.72
CA LYS A 104 -6.56 8.58 5.35
C LYS A 104 -5.44 9.49 4.88
N ASP A 105 -4.22 9.18 5.24
CA ASP A 105 -3.03 9.87 4.75
C ASP A 105 -1.97 8.86 4.32
N PHE A 106 -1.57 8.95 3.09
CA PHE A 106 -0.66 8.02 2.43
C PHE A 106 0.72 8.64 2.17
N THR A 107 1.78 7.85 2.31
CA THR A 107 3.14 8.22 1.96
C THR A 107 3.96 7.01 1.53
N SER A 108 4.97 7.22 0.71
CA SER A 108 5.90 6.17 0.28
C SER A 108 7.34 6.65 0.24
N SER A 109 8.27 5.72 0.28
CA SER A 109 9.68 6.03 0.11
C SER A 109 10.02 6.37 -1.36
N ARG A 110 10.95 7.31 -1.57
CA ARG A 110 11.35 7.76 -2.92
C ARG A 110 12.06 6.69 -3.74
N ASN A 111 12.64 5.69 -3.09
CA ASN A 111 13.36 4.58 -3.73
C ASN A 111 12.47 3.41 -4.16
N MET A 112 11.14 3.55 -4.11
CA MET A 112 10.24 2.57 -4.67
C MET A 112 10.35 2.54 -6.19
N LYS A 113 10.31 1.33 -6.76
CA LYS A 113 10.21 1.16 -8.22
C LYS A 113 8.89 1.72 -8.69
N LYS A 114 8.95 2.68 -9.61
CA LYS A 114 7.74 3.20 -10.28
C LYS A 114 7.29 2.23 -11.37
N PRO A 115 5.98 2.08 -11.59
CA PRO A 115 5.47 1.29 -12.70
C PRO A 115 5.90 1.91 -14.04
N LYS A 116 6.24 1.04 -15.00
CA LYS A 116 6.49 1.48 -16.38
C LYS A 116 5.16 1.51 -17.12
N ILE A 117 4.63 2.70 -17.37
CA ILE A 117 3.42 2.88 -18.14
C ILE A 117 3.77 2.72 -19.62
N ARG A 118 3.01 1.88 -20.33
CA ARG A 118 3.13 1.69 -21.78
C ARG A 118 1.76 1.87 -22.40
N TYR A 119 1.68 2.72 -23.40
CA TYR A 119 0.48 2.93 -24.18
C TYR A 119 0.57 2.17 -25.51
N ARG A 120 -0.52 1.60 -25.92
CA ARG A 120 -0.67 0.97 -27.23
C ARG A 120 -2.04 1.30 -27.78
N ILE A 121 -2.08 1.81 -29.01
CA ILE A 121 -3.33 2.00 -29.74
C ILE A 121 -3.77 0.63 -30.26
N ILE A 122 -4.99 0.23 -29.94
CA ILE A 122 -5.61 -1.01 -30.43
C ILE A 122 -6.67 -0.62 -31.43
N GLN A 123 -6.59 -1.17 -32.65
CA GLN A 123 -7.64 -1.02 -33.65
C GLN A 123 -8.86 -1.81 -33.17
N SER A 124 -10.06 -1.26 -33.40
CA SER A 124 -11.34 -1.84 -32.94
C SER A 124 -11.55 -3.29 -33.37
N GLU A 125 -11.12 -3.65 -34.58
CA GLU A 125 -11.21 -5.02 -35.13
C GLU A 125 -10.40 -6.08 -34.33
N ARG A 126 -9.47 -5.63 -33.47
CA ARG A 126 -8.64 -6.51 -32.65
C ARG A 126 -9.05 -6.51 -31.18
N TRP A 127 -10.21 -5.97 -30.87
CA TRP A 127 -10.73 -6.02 -29.51
C TRP A 127 -11.07 -7.45 -29.10
N THR A 128 -10.42 -7.94 -28.06
CA THR A 128 -10.68 -9.27 -27.51
C THR A 128 -11.54 -9.11 -26.26
N SER A 129 -12.76 -9.63 -26.29
CA SER A 129 -13.68 -9.60 -25.15
C SER A 129 -13.16 -10.35 -23.92
N THR A 130 -12.24 -11.29 -24.10
CA THR A 130 -11.64 -12.08 -23.02
C THR A 130 -10.13 -11.94 -23.07
N PRO A 131 -9.51 -11.22 -22.11
CA PRO A 131 -8.06 -11.10 -22.04
C PRO A 131 -7.42 -12.45 -21.72
N ARG A 132 -6.31 -12.75 -22.40
CA ARG A 132 -5.52 -13.95 -22.14
C ARG A 132 -4.32 -13.59 -21.26
N ALA A 133 -4.12 -14.35 -20.19
CA ALA A 133 -2.93 -14.20 -19.38
C ALA A 133 -1.68 -14.54 -20.20
N LYS A 134 -0.59 -13.82 -19.94
CA LYS A 134 0.73 -14.17 -20.51
C LYS A 134 1.20 -15.51 -19.94
N LYS A 135 2.09 -16.19 -20.67
CA LYS A 135 2.76 -17.40 -20.18
C LYS A 135 3.35 -17.14 -18.79
N HIS A 136 3.10 -18.02 -17.83
CA HIS A 136 3.47 -17.92 -16.41
C HIS A 136 2.80 -16.79 -15.63
N TYR A 137 1.69 -16.23 -16.14
CA TYR A 137 0.85 -15.27 -15.41
C TYR A 137 -0.56 -15.79 -15.30
N GLU A 138 -1.30 -15.30 -14.31
CA GLU A 138 -2.74 -15.50 -14.15
C GLU A 138 -3.43 -14.15 -13.96
N ILE A 139 -4.68 -14.06 -14.37
CA ILE A 139 -5.51 -12.88 -14.17
C ILE A 139 -6.20 -13.04 -12.83
N ILE A 140 -5.91 -12.17 -11.88
CA ILE A 140 -6.49 -12.17 -10.53
C ILE A 140 -7.62 -11.17 -10.37
N HIS A 141 -7.71 -10.19 -11.26
CA HIS A 141 -8.77 -9.19 -11.26
C HIS A 141 -9.11 -8.84 -12.70
N ARG A 142 -10.40 -8.68 -12.97
CA ARG A 142 -10.90 -8.18 -14.25
C ARG A 142 -12.13 -7.33 -14.03
N PHE A 143 -12.20 -6.22 -14.74
CA PHE A 143 -13.35 -5.35 -14.83
C PHE A 143 -13.57 -4.96 -16.31
N ASP A 144 -14.80 -5.04 -16.77
CA ASP A 144 -15.23 -4.60 -18.10
C ASP A 144 -16.24 -3.47 -17.91
N GLY A 145 -16.11 -2.39 -18.66
CA GLY A 145 -16.99 -1.23 -18.55
C GLY A 145 -17.05 -0.41 -19.83
N PHE A 146 -17.83 0.66 -19.79
CA PHE A 146 -17.92 1.66 -20.83
C PHE A 146 -17.51 3.00 -20.26
N HIS A 147 -16.78 3.77 -21.05
CA HIS A 147 -16.37 5.10 -20.65
C HIS A 147 -17.59 6.05 -20.72
N ASP A 148 -17.94 6.67 -19.60
CA ASP A 148 -19.18 7.44 -19.44
C ASP A 148 -19.35 8.56 -20.49
N PHE A 149 -18.26 9.21 -20.87
CA PHE A 149 -18.30 10.32 -21.85
C PHE A 149 -18.31 9.86 -23.30
N SER A 150 -17.50 8.85 -23.64
CA SER A 150 -17.31 8.43 -25.06
C SER A 150 -18.13 7.20 -25.47
N GLY A 151 -18.70 6.47 -24.50
CA GLY A 151 -19.39 5.21 -24.73
C GLY A 151 -18.49 4.05 -25.19
N PHE A 152 -17.17 4.27 -25.32
CA PHE A 152 -16.26 3.20 -25.74
C PHE A 152 -16.08 2.14 -24.65
N PRO A 153 -16.09 0.85 -25.03
CA PRO A 153 -15.78 -0.22 -24.09
C PRO A 153 -14.32 -0.12 -23.64
N TYR A 154 -14.10 -0.37 -22.35
CA TYR A 154 -12.76 -0.55 -21.80
C TYR A 154 -12.70 -1.79 -20.92
N GLN A 155 -11.50 -2.29 -20.72
CA GLN A 155 -11.25 -3.47 -19.95
C GLN A 155 -10.02 -3.24 -19.06
N GLU A 156 -10.17 -3.47 -17.77
CA GLU A 156 -9.11 -3.44 -16.79
C GLU A 156 -8.88 -4.84 -16.24
N TYR A 157 -7.63 -5.26 -16.14
CA TYR A 157 -7.28 -6.52 -15.50
C TYR A 157 -5.88 -6.49 -14.90
N VAL A 158 -5.69 -7.24 -13.84
CA VAL A 158 -4.41 -7.40 -13.15
C VAL A 158 -3.90 -8.82 -13.36
N MET A 159 -2.65 -8.91 -13.83
CA MET A 159 -1.97 -10.19 -13.96
C MET A 159 -0.85 -10.31 -12.93
N VAL A 160 -0.78 -11.43 -12.24
CA VAL A 160 0.35 -11.80 -11.37
C VAL A 160 1.10 -12.98 -11.94
N ARG A 161 2.40 -13.02 -11.68
CA ARG A 161 3.24 -14.15 -12.10
C ARG A 161 2.94 -15.34 -11.18
N ARG A 162 2.67 -16.49 -11.78
CA ARG A 162 2.60 -17.75 -11.03
C ARG A 162 3.97 -18.08 -10.45
N CYS A 163 4.01 -18.42 -9.19
CA CYS A 163 5.22 -18.93 -8.53
C CYS A 163 5.56 -20.34 -8.98
#